data_cdcb57ca407e476b1951bbbf7b8dacff
#
_entry.id   cdcb57ca407e476b1951bbbf7b8dacff
#
_cell.length_a   1.000
_cell.length_b   1.000
_cell.length_c   1.000
_cell.angle_alpha   90.00
_cell.angle_beta   90.00
_cell.angle_gamma   90.00
#
_symmetry.space_group_name_H-M   'P 1'
#
loop_
_entity.id
_entity.type
_entity.pdbx_description
1 polymer ?
#
loop_
_entity_poly.entity_id
_entity_poly.type
_entity_poly.pdbx_seq_one_letter_code
_entity_poly.pdbx_strand_id
1 'polypeptide(L)'
;MPVLDELSGFEFEDVMEDVFRNLGYENVRQAAKTADEGRDIVMEEVVNGTRRAIVVECKHTSTVGRPVVQKLHSAISTFAFDGPKRGMVVTTGRFTGPATEYAERLQNNGDPFPIELIDGTDLREIADEVGLDLYNGRIEILCDETLRPYDPAASVRTPVVEAFREIKNIDTSDLPDPYSQVTFRPVVTVVADTKAVFETSVGVIHRVNERNQFVVHADRGNPQSASSNVSELVTTNLHTTVDLDVDAFSDVFDSVEERRFGQTQTDYKDWAVKRLQQHHTETVSYTGDNNVTYTKTCEPNQSDISIQSVTPVYLPEVRQTVDIGDYSYPYEYFAAGPSRITREDGIHQCVQCDTTGTDTTYTYCANCGSVNCSEHIKTERLEDTPVCTGCAVTERFAFKTKYFYDESNLDAFREDYEEMAFYEKAMENPRLTAGAVFVLIAAIVGLLVSVGGI
;
A
#
# COMPACT_ATOMS: atom_id res chain seq x y z
N MET A 1 16.29 -16.95 8.96
CA MET A 1 17.05 -16.84 10.22
C MET A 1 16.41 -15.73 11.00
N PRO A 2 16.10 -15.92 12.27
CA PRO A 2 15.50 -14.85 13.05
C PRO A 2 16.53 -13.73 13.25
N VAL A 3 16.13 -12.51 13.02
CA VAL A 3 16.99 -11.31 13.10
C VAL A 3 17.42 -11.01 14.54
N LEU A 4 16.76 -11.60 15.55
CA LEU A 4 17.27 -11.61 16.92
C LEU A 4 18.72 -12.08 17.03
N ASP A 5 19.18 -12.96 16.12
CA ASP A 5 20.56 -13.47 16.11
C ASP A 5 21.58 -12.45 15.60
N GLU A 6 21.15 -11.34 14.97
CA GLU A 6 22.01 -10.30 14.42
C GLU A 6 22.15 -9.07 15.35
N LEU A 7 21.34 -8.98 16.42
CA LEU A 7 21.42 -7.90 17.39
C LEU A 7 22.68 -7.98 18.24
N SER A 8 23.29 -6.86 18.55
CA SER A 8 24.22 -6.76 19.67
C SER A 8 23.48 -6.91 21.00
N GLY A 9 24.20 -7.28 22.06
CA GLY A 9 23.59 -7.36 23.39
C GLY A 9 22.92 -6.06 23.84
N PHE A 10 23.45 -4.90 23.44
CA PHE A 10 22.88 -3.56 23.75
C PHE A 10 21.59 -3.30 22.97
N GLU A 11 21.53 -3.67 21.70
CA GLU A 11 20.30 -3.54 20.90
C GLU A 11 19.19 -4.45 21.43
N PHE A 12 19.54 -5.61 21.98
CA PHE A 12 18.58 -6.48 22.64
C PHE A 12 18.04 -5.86 23.94
N GLU A 13 18.88 -5.19 24.73
CA GLU A 13 18.42 -4.44 25.93
C GLU A 13 17.46 -3.31 25.56
N ASP A 14 17.74 -2.57 24.47
CA ASP A 14 16.86 -1.50 23.98
C ASP A 14 15.49 -2.04 23.55
N VAL A 15 15.47 -3.18 22.84
CA VAL A 15 14.24 -3.87 22.44
C VAL A 15 13.44 -4.31 23.66
N MET A 16 14.09 -4.91 24.66
CA MET A 16 13.44 -5.37 25.89
C MET A 16 12.88 -4.23 26.72
N GLU A 17 13.52 -3.07 26.75
CA GLU A 17 12.96 -1.87 27.41
C GLU A 17 11.63 -1.47 26.80
N ASP A 18 11.51 -1.49 25.46
CA ASP A 18 10.28 -1.16 24.76
C ASP A 18 9.20 -2.23 24.94
N VAL A 19 9.56 -3.53 24.91
CA VAL A 19 8.65 -4.62 25.22
C VAL A 19 8.01 -4.42 26.60
N PHE A 20 8.80 -4.17 27.63
CA PHE A 20 8.29 -4.00 28.98
C PHE A 20 7.42 -2.77 29.15
N ARG A 21 7.70 -1.67 28.44
CA ARG A 21 6.82 -0.50 28.43
C ARG A 21 5.45 -0.81 27.83
N ASN A 22 5.44 -1.58 26.75
CA ASN A 22 4.18 -1.97 26.09
C ASN A 22 3.39 -3.01 26.90
N LEU A 23 4.05 -3.85 27.70
CA LEU A 23 3.40 -4.72 28.69
C LEU A 23 2.77 -3.96 29.88
N GLY A 24 2.95 -2.64 29.95
CA GLY A 24 2.37 -1.80 30.99
C GLY A 24 3.16 -1.76 32.30
N TYR A 25 4.43 -2.20 32.30
CA TYR A 25 5.31 -1.96 33.44
C TYR A 25 5.60 -0.47 33.63
N GLU A 26 5.67 -0.03 34.88
CA GLU A 26 5.94 1.38 35.21
C GLU A 26 7.45 1.62 35.42
N ASN A 27 7.91 2.85 35.21
CA ASN A 27 9.28 3.30 35.49
C ASN A 27 10.37 2.45 34.81
N VAL A 28 10.09 1.90 33.62
CA VAL A 28 11.03 1.10 32.84
C VAL A 28 12.22 1.94 32.44
N ARG A 29 13.43 1.52 32.79
CA ARG A 29 14.67 2.23 32.49
C ARG A 29 15.85 1.27 32.45
N GLN A 30 16.82 1.56 31.60
CA GLN A 30 18.10 0.86 31.61
C GLN A 30 18.93 1.25 32.85
N ALA A 31 19.68 0.31 33.38
CA ALA A 31 20.66 0.59 34.43
C ALA A 31 21.86 1.38 33.86
N ALA A 32 22.52 2.19 34.68
CA ALA A 32 23.65 2.98 34.22
C ALA A 32 24.84 2.07 33.79
N LYS A 33 25.29 2.23 32.57
CA LYS A 33 26.33 1.40 31.89
C LYS A 33 27.70 1.30 32.63
N THR A 34 27.94 2.09 33.67
CA THR A 34 29.24 2.15 34.38
C THR A 34 29.28 1.39 35.70
N ALA A 35 28.16 0.84 36.18
CA ALA A 35 28.09 0.09 37.44
C ALA A 35 26.90 -0.88 37.41
N ASP A 36 26.82 -1.70 36.36
CA ASP A 36 25.66 -2.53 36.06
C ASP A 36 25.39 -3.66 37.07
N GLU A 37 26.39 -4.04 37.85
CA GLU A 37 26.30 -5.16 38.85
C GLU A 37 25.45 -6.36 38.38
N GLY A 38 25.24 -6.52 37.05
CA GLY A 38 24.37 -7.53 36.46
C GLY A 38 22.90 -7.16 36.42
N ARG A 39 22.62 -5.89 36.17
CA ARG A 39 21.28 -5.33 35.99
C ARG A 39 21.27 -4.58 34.67
N ASP A 40 20.45 -5.00 33.74
CA ASP A 40 20.34 -4.35 32.43
C ASP A 40 19.13 -3.39 32.43
N ILE A 41 17.97 -3.85 32.95
CA ILE A 41 16.76 -3.05 33.04
C ILE A 41 16.17 -3.11 34.45
N VAL A 42 15.60 -2.01 34.91
CA VAL A 42 14.84 -1.93 36.16
C VAL A 42 13.46 -1.35 35.84
N MET A 43 12.42 -1.97 36.39
CA MET A 43 11.04 -1.55 36.20
C MET A 43 10.19 -1.81 37.45
N GLU A 44 8.97 -1.33 37.47
CA GLU A 44 8.04 -1.50 38.58
C GLU A 44 6.72 -2.09 38.08
N GLU A 45 6.07 -2.88 38.92
CA GLU A 45 4.70 -3.37 38.73
C GLU A 45 3.85 -3.08 39.95
N VAL A 46 2.56 -2.97 39.77
CA VAL A 46 1.59 -2.81 40.87
C VAL A 46 0.74 -4.09 40.99
N VAL A 47 0.97 -4.85 42.05
CA VAL A 47 0.22 -6.08 42.33
C VAL A 47 -0.62 -5.88 43.60
N ASN A 48 -1.94 -5.97 43.47
CA ASN A 48 -2.89 -5.78 44.61
C ASN A 48 -2.66 -4.44 45.36
N GLY A 49 -2.31 -3.38 44.64
CA GLY A 49 -2.04 -2.06 45.24
C GLY A 49 -0.65 -1.90 45.87
N THR A 50 0.17 -2.94 45.86
CA THR A 50 1.55 -2.89 46.35
C THR A 50 2.53 -2.76 45.18
N ARG A 51 3.40 -1.75 45.25
CA ARG A 51 4.48 -1.54 44.27
C ARG A 51 5.59 -2.54 44.51
N ARG A 52 6.07 -3.20 43.43
CA ARG A 52 7.15 -4.17 43.44
C ARG A 52 8.18 -3.77 42.41
N ALA A 53 9.46 -3.80 42.75
CA ALA A 53 10.53 -3.63 41.75
C ALA A 53 10.89 -4.95 41.09
N ILE A 54 11.21 -4.87 39.79
CA ILE A 54 11.70 -5.97 38.98
C ILE A 54 13.07 -5.58 38.45
N VAL A 55 14.06 -6.45 38.66
CA VAL A 55 15.42 -6.30 38.17
C VAL A 55 15.64 -7.32 37.07
N VAL A 56 15.97 -6.87 35.88
CA VAL A 56 16.09 -7.70 34.66
C VAL A 56 17.55 -7.82 34.24
N GLU A 57 17.95 -9.01 33.88
CA GLU A 57 19.19 -9.33 33.17
C GLU A 57 18.84 -9.85 31.78
N CYS A 58 19.29 -9.19 30.74
CA CYS A 58 19.09 -9.56 29.34
C CYS A 58 20.29 -10.32 28.79
N LYS A 59 20.09 -11.45 28.15
CA LYS A 59 21.17 -12.26 27.57
C LYS A 59 20.86 -12.65 26.13
N HIS A 60 21.56 -12.02 25.22
CA HIS A 60 21.50 -12.36 23.80
C HIS A 60 22.49 -13.48 23.50
N THR A 61 22.14 -14.72 23.91
CA THR A 61 22.96 -15.91 23.73
C THR A 61 22.11 -17.14 23.51
N SER A 62 22.65 -18.15 22.82
CA SER A 62 21.93 -19.40 22.55
C SER A 62 21.61 -20.21 23.82
N THR A 63 22.36 -20.00 24.93
CA THR A 63 22.19 -20.77 26.15
C THR A 63 22.59 -19.95 27.38
N VAL A 64 21.72 -19.91 28.38
CA VAL A 64 21.96 -19.26 29.67
C VAL A 64 22.09 -20.28 30.79
N GLY A 65 23.19 -20.24 31.49
CA GLY A 65 23.49 -21.13 32.59
C GLY A 65 23.16 -20.58 33.99
N ARG A 66 23.14 -21.45 34.98
CA ARG A 66 22.91 -21.13 36.40
C ARG A 66 23.72 -19.93 36.94
N PRO A 67 25.02 -19.71 36.55
CA PRO A 67 25.77 -18.57 37.07
C PRO A 67 25.14 -17.21 36.81
N VAL A 68 24.44 -17.03 35.67
CA VAL A 68 23.73 -15.79 35.32
C VAL A 68 22.58 -15.56 36.29
N VAL A 69 21.76 -16.60 36.54
CA VAL A 69 20.62 -16.52 37.47
C VAL A 69 21.10 -16.25 38.91
N GLN A 70 22.22 -16.84 39.32
CA GLN A 70 22.83 -16.57 40.63
C GLN A 70 23.37 -15.13 40.76
N LYS A 71 23.98 -14.61 39.69
CA LYS A 71 24.46 -13.22 39.64
C LYS A 71 23.30 -12.26 39.81
N LEU A 72 22.20 -12.46 39.08
CA LEU A 72 21.00 -11.64 39.21
C LEU A 72 20.38 -11.72 40.61
N HIS A 73 20.31 -12.94 41.20
CA HIS A 73 19.79 -13.11 42.55
C HIS A 73 20.57 -12.27 43.57
N SER A 74 21.90 -12.24 43.44
CA SER A 74 22.73 -11.37 44.27
C SER A 74 22.50 -9.90 44.00
N ALA A 75 22.30 -9.49 42.72
CA ALA A 75 22.10 -8.12 42.33
C ALA A 75 20.75 -7.56 42.85
N ILE A 76 19.69 -8.41 42.94
CA ILE A 76 18.39 -8.02 43.48
C ILE A 76 18.51 -7.70 44.97
N SER A 77 19.30 -8.51 45.74
CA SER A 77 19.46 -8.31 47.15
C SER A 77 20.10 -6.98 47.52
N THR A 78 20.99 -6.47 46.64
CA THR A 78 21.69 -5.17 46.81
C THR A 78 20.95 -3.99 46.20
N PHE A 79 19.90 -4.23 45.41
CA PHE A 79 19.14 -3.17 44.79
C PHE A 79 18.34 -2.38 45.82
N ALA A 80 18.55 -1.05 45.84
CA ALA A 80 17.87 -0.17 46.80
C ALA A 80 16.44 0.14 46.33
N PHE A 81 15.46 -0.49 46.97
CA PHE A 81 14.03 -0.27 46.73
C PHE A 81 13.27 -0.54 48.05
N ASP A 82 12.34 0.36 48.37
CA ASP A 82 11.50 0.22 49.59
C ASP A 82 10.22 -0.56 49.21
N GLY A 83 10.30 -1.87 49.28
CA GLY A 83 9.22 -2.79 48.92
C GLY A 83 9.71 -4.15 48.43
N PRO A 84 8.75 -5.02 48.03
CA PRO A 84 9.06 -6.31 47.46
C PRO A 84 9.89 -6.18 46.17
N LYS A 85 10.75 -7.16 45.92
CA LYS A 85 11.59 -7.21 44.74
C LYS A 85 11.54 -8.60 44.12
N ARG A 86 11.63 -8.69 42.78
CA ARG A 86 11.88 -9.96 42.07
C ARG A 86 12.87 -9.76 40.93
N GLY A 87 13.38 -10.84 40.41
CA GLY A 87 14.21 -10.84 39.23
C GLY A 87 13.53 -11.41 38.02
N MET A 88 14.10 -11.08 36.85
CA MET A 88 13.73 -11.67 35.59
C MET A 88 14.98 -11.83 34.73
N VAL A 89 15.22 -13.03 34.20
CA VAL A 89 16.28 -13.25 33.22
C VAL A 89 15.58 -13.49 31.88
N VAL A 90 15.92 -12.71 30.88
CA VAL A 90 15.38 -12.82 29.54
C VAL A 90 16.48 -13.24 28.57
N THR A 91 16.21 -14.20 27.72
CA THR A 91 17.17 -14.64 26.70
C THR A 91 16.50 -14.96 25.38
N THR A 92 17.19 -14.69 24.28
CA THR A 92 16.79 -15.15 22.93
C THR A 92 17.01 -16.64 22.72
N GLY A 93 17.77 -17.30 23.60
CA GLY A 93 18.07 -18.72 23.56
C GLY A 93 17.29 -19.57 24.56
N ARG A 94 17.97 -20.51 25.22
CA ARG A 94 17.36 -21.45 26.19
C ARG A 94 18.08 -21.40 27.52
N PHE A 95 17.41 -21.80 28.59
CA PHE A 95 18.03 -22.04 29.88
C PHE A 95 18.55 -23.46 29.98
N THR A 96 19.66 -23.65 30.68
CA THR A 96 20.13 -24.99 31.05
C THR A 96 19.28 -25.57 32.20
N GLY A 97 19.16 -26.89 32.28
CA GLY A 97 18.47 -27.55 33.39
C GLY A 97 18.89 -27.03 34.79
N PRO A 98 20.19 -26.88 35.08
CA PRO A 98 20.63 -26.29 36.35
C PRO A 98 20.22 -24.82 36.59
N ALA A 99 19.98 -24.04 35.54
CA ALA A 99 19.45 -22.67 35.66
C ALA A 99 17.97 -22.71 36.08
N THR A 100 17.18 -23.53 35.39
CA THR A 100 15.75 -23.71 35.68
C THR A 100 15.53 -24.26 37.08
N GLU A 101 16.24 -25.34 37.44
CA GLU A 101 16.18 -25.93 38.79
C GLU A 101 16.56 -24.93 39.90
N TYR A 102 17.46 -23.99 39.61
CA TYR A 102 17.84 -22.98 40.58
C TYR A 102 16.72 -21.95 40.79
N ALA A 103 16.10 -21.43 39.71
CA ALA A 103 14.99 -20.48 39.76
C ALA A 103 13.75 -21.12 40.45
N GLU A 104 13.37 -22.35 40.07
CA GLU A 104 12.29 -23.10 40.70
C GLU A 104 12.52 -23.29 42.20
N ARG A 105 13.75 -23.56 42.60
CA ARG A 105 14.11 -23.72 44.03
C ARG A 105 13.92 -22.42 44.80
N LEU A 106 14.26 -21.27 44.23
CA LEU A 106 13.98 -19.96 44.88
C LEU A 106 12.49 -19.76 45.09
N GLN A 107 11.69 -20.06 44.09
CA GLN A 107 10.22 -19.96 44.20
C GLN A 107 9.64 -20.94 45.22
N ASN A 108 10.01 -22.22 45.16
CA ASN A 108 9.50 -23.28 46.03
C ASN A 108 9.89 -23.11 47.51
N ASN A 109 11.05 -22.52 47.77
CA ASN A 109 11.52 -22.26 49.13
C ASN A 109 11.02 -20.94 49.70
N GLY A 110 10.22 -20.17 48.98
CA GLY A 110 9.72 -18.86 49.41
C GLY A 110 10.84 -17.83 49.58
N ASP A 111 11.84 -17.86 48.73
CA ASP A 111 12.92 -16.88 48.74
C ASP A 111 12.36 -15.46 48.54
N PRO A 112 12.84 -14.45 49.31
CA PRO A 112 12.34 -13.06 49.20
C PRO A 112 12.62 -12.44 47.82
N PHE A 113 13.48 -13.04 46.98
CA PHE A 113 13.85 -12.56 45.66
C PHE A 113 13.66 -13.65 44.58
N PRO A 114 12.40 -14.03 44.30
CA PRO A 114 12.14 -15.03 43.25
C PRO A 114 12.61 -14.53 41.90
N ILE A 115 13.04 -15.43 41.05
CA ILE A 115 13.49 -15.11 39.68
C ILE A 115 12.60 -15.85 38.68
N GLU A 116 12.08 -15.10 37.73
CA GLU A 116 11.38 -15.57 36.55
C GLU A 116 12.37 -15.75 35.39
N LEU A 117 12.19 -16.80 34.61
CA LEU A 117 13.00 -17.09 33.44
C LEU A 117 12.10 -16.98 32.20
N ILE A 118 12.52 -16.17 31.24
CA ILE A 118 11.86 -15.97 29.95
C ILE A 118 12.82 -16.40 28.87
N ASP A 119 12.57 -17.53 28.25
CA ASP A 119 13.37 -18.04 27.15
C ASP A 119 12.92 -17.48 25.78
N GLY A 120 13.60 -17.88 24.71
CA GLY A 120 13.28 -17.39 23.37
C GLY A 120 11.90 -17.82 22.86
N THR A 121 11.24 -18.83 23.47
CA THR A 121 9.87 -19.23 23.15
C THR A 121 8.87 -18.34 23.90
N ASP A 122 9.06 -18.21 25.22
CA ASP A 122 8.28 -17.33 26.06
C ASP A 122 8.34 -15.86 25.58
N LEU A 123 9.54 -15.45 25.15
CA LEU A 123 9.76 -14.10 24.64
C LEU A 123 8.94 -13.82 23.36
N ARG A 124 8.77 -14.82 22.49
CA ARG A 124 7.91 -14.68 21.29
C ARG A 124 6.45 -14.54 21.68
N GLU A 125 5.97 -15.38 22.60
CA GLU A 125 4.59 -15.32 23.08
C GLU A 125 4.30 -13.96 23.73
N ILE A 126 5.21 -13.45 24.56
CA ILE A 126 5.10 -12.12 25.19
C ILE A 126 5.13 -11.00 24.14
N ALA A 127 5.99 -11.13 23.13
CA ALA A 127 6.05 -10.15 22.06
C ALA A 127 4.77 -10.14 21.21
N ASP A 128 4.22 -11.31 20.91
CA ASP A 128 2.95 -11.45 20.18
C ASP A 128 1.78 -10.83 20.98
N GLU A 129 1.74 -11.00 22.32
CA GLU A 129 0.72 -10.39 23.18
C GLU A 129 0.73 -8.84 23.13
N VAL A 130 1.91 -8.25 23.03
CA VAL A 130 2.04 -6.77 22.93
C VAL A 130 2.19 -6.29 21.51
N GLY A 131 2.06 -7.23 20.58
CA GLY A 131 2.11 -6.91 19.21
C GLY A 131 3.50 -6.50 18.68
N LEU A 132 4.57 -7.13 19.09
CA LEU A 132 5.94 -6.85 18.66
C LEU A 132 6.53 -8.00 17.86
N ASP A 133 6.88 -7.78 16.58
CA ASP A 133 7.60 -8.77 15.79
C ASP A 133 9.11 -8.75 16.11
N LEU A 134 9.54 -9.70 16.93
CA LEU A 134 10.96 -9.89 17.30
C LEU A 134 11.78 -10.56 16.19
N TYR A 135 11.17 -10.95 15.07
CA TYR A 135 11.87 -11.67 13.99
C TYR A 135 12.77 -10.78 13.14
N ASN A 136 12.49 -9.48 13.05
CA ASN A 136 13.22 -8.58 12.17
C ASN A 136 14.23 -7.65 12.88
N GLY A 137 14.42 -7.79 14.21
CA GLY A 137 15.33 -6.93 14.98
C GLY A 137 14.94 -5.44 14.98
N ARG A 138 13.74 -5.14 14.48
CA ARG A 138 13.10 -3.85 14.54
C ARG A 138 11.75 -4.07 15.18
N ILE A 139 11.37 -3.21 16.10
CA ILE A 139 10.01 -3.17 16.60
C ILE A 139 9.13 -2.76 15.43
N GLU A 140 8.57 -3.75 14.75
CA GLU A 140 7.54 -3.47 13.74
C GLU A 140 6.35 -2.89 14.47
N ILE A 141 5.74 -1.89 13.85
CA ILE A 141 4.43 -1.44 14.28
C ILE A 141 3.50 -2.60 14.01
N LEU A 142 2.90 -3.17 15.02
CA LEU A 142 1.77 -4.06 14.83
C LEU A 142 0.51 -3.24 14.74
N CYS A 143 -0.22 -3.52 13.71
CA CYS A 143 -1.51 -2.98 13.47
C CYS A 143 -2.42 -4.17 13.14
N ASP A 144 -3.46 -4.34 13.92
CA ASP A 144 -4.51 -5.32 13.74
C ASP A 144 -5.76 -4.72 13.07
N GLU A 145 -5.65 -3.47 12.61
CA GLU A 145 -6.75 -2.76 11.98
C GLU A 145 -6.49 -2.49 10.48
N THR A 146 -7.52 -2.71 9.68
CA THR A 146 -7.52 -2.35 8.26
C THR A 146 -8.67 -1.41 7.93
N LEU A 147 -8.49 -0.55 6.93
CA LEU A 147 -9.62 0.10 6.27
C LEU A 147 -10.49 -0.98 5.61
N ARG A 148 -11.80 -0.75 5.57
CA ARG A 148 -12.70 -1.76 4.97
C ARG A 148 -12.35 -1.98 3.49
N PRO A 149 -12.06 -3.22 3.05
CA PRO A 149 -11.74 -3.52 1.66
C PRO A 149 -12.94 -3.44 0.72
N TYR A 150 -14.18 -3.40 1.26
CA TYR A 150 -15.44 -3.31 0.53
C TYR A 150 -16.56 -2.79 1.43
N ASP A 151 -17.62 -2.24 0.82
CA ASP A 151 -18.88 -1.96 1.52
C ASP A 151 -19.67 -3.27 1.66
N PRO A 152 -20.15 -3.64 2.85
CA PRO A 152 -21.00 -4.82 3.04
C PRO A 152 -22.29 -4.81 2.20
N ALA A 153 -22.78 -3.64 1.79
CA ALA A 153 -23.94 -3.48 0.92
C ALA A 153 -23.61 -3.67 -0.58
N ALA A 154 -22.34 -3.56 -0.96
CA ALA A 154 -21.82 -3.78 -2.30
C ALA A 154 -21.00 -5.08 -2.33
N SER A 155 -21.23 -5.97 -3.32
CA SER A 155 -20.40 -7.14 -3.47
C SER A 155 -18.98 -6.75 -3.94
N VAL A 156 -17.98 -7.55 -3.61
CA VAL A 156 -16.61 -7.39 -4.10
C VAL A 156 -16.56 -7.30 -5.64
N ARG A 157 -17.46 -8.03 -6.30
CA ARG A 157 -17.61 -8.06 -7.76
C ARG A 157 -18.06 -6.71 -8.37
N THR A 158 -18.74 -5.85 -7.61
CA THR A 158 -19.38 -4.63 -8.13
C THR A 158 -18.41 -3.71 -8.90
N PRO A 159 -17.18 -3.41 -8.43
CA PRO A 159 -16.29 -2.50 -9.14
C PRO A 159 -15.93 -2.94 -10.55
N VAL A 160 -15.63 -4.22 -10.75
CA VAL A 160 -15.28 -4.76 -12.07
C VAL A 160 -16.50 -4.83 -13.00
N VAL A 161 -17.68 -5.18 -12.46
CA VAL A 161 -18.92 -5.17 -13.23
C VAL A 161 -19.29 -3.76 -13.66
N GLU A 162 -19.11 -2.74 -12.82
CA GLU A 162 -19.31 -1.35 -13.19
C GLU A 162 -18.38 -0.92 -14.33
N ALA A 163 -17.10 -1.29 -14.29
CA ALA A 163 -16.16 -1.00 -15.36
C ALA A 163 -16.59 -1.65 -16.69
N PHE A 164 -17.03 -2.91 -16.67
CA PHE A 164 -17.53 -3.57 -17.87
C PHE A 164 -18.83 -2.96 -18.42
N ARG A 165 -19.66 -2.31 -17.61
CA ARG A 165 -20.88 -1.63 -18.11
C ARG A 165 -20.58 -0.49 -19.08
N GLU A 166 -19.39 0.06 -19.05
CA GLU A 166 -18.93 1.10 -19.98
C GLU A 166 -18.52 0.52 -21.33
N ILE A 167 -18.29 -0.79 -21.42
CA ILE A 167 -17.93 -1.48 -22.65
C ILE A 167 -19.21 -1.79 -23.46
N LYS A 168 -19.21 -1.43 -24.74
CA LYS A 168 -20.34 -1.72 -25.61
C LYS A 168 -20.43 -3.21 -25.94
N ASN A 169 -21.64 -3.69 -26.13
CA ASN A 169 -21.97 -5.06 -26.55
C ASN A 169 -21.51 -6.18 -25.62
N ILE A 170 -21.44 -5.93 -24.33
CA ILE A 170 -21.26 -6.97 -23.33
C ILE A 170 -22.49 -7.01 -22.42
N ASP A 171 -22.99 -8.20 -22.13
CA ASP A 171 -23.96 -8.40 -21.05
C ASP A 171 -23.17 -8.72 -19.77
N THR A 172 -23.22 -7.80 -18.82
CA THR A 172 -22.49 -7.98 -17.56
C THR A 172 -23.06 -9.10 -16.69
N SER A 173 -24.25 -9.62 -16.99
CA SER A 173 -24.82 -10.78 -16.31
C SER A 173 -24.13 -12.09 -16.70
N ASP A 174 -23.52 -12.13 -17.88
CA ASP A 174 -22.84 -13.30 -18.43
C ASP A 174 -21.34 -13.32 -18.09
N LEU A 175 -20.84 -12.29 -17.39
CA LEU A 175 -19.46 -12.26 -16.96
C LEU A 175 -19.17 -13.38 -15.96
N PRO A 176 -18.08 -14.13 -16.14
CA PRO A 176 -17.61 -15.07 -15.14
C PRO A 176 -17.28 -14.36 -13.82
N ASP A 177 -17.30 -15.09 -12.73
CA ASP A 177 -16.87 -14.54 -11.45
C ASP A 177 -15.39 -14.18 -11.50
N PRO A 178 -15.03 -12.96 -11.09
CA PRO A 178 -13.64 -12.55 -11.09
C PRO A 178 -12.83 -13.30 -10.05
N TYR A 179 -11.60 -13.68 -10.37
CA TYR A 179 -10.64 -14.05 -9.36
C TYR A 179 -10.27 -12.79 -8.57
N SER A 180 -10.43 -12.83 -7.25
CA SER A 180 -10.28 -11.67 -6.35
C SER A 180 -9.12 -11.87 -5.38
N GLN A 181 -8.19 -10.95 -5.37
CA GLN A 181 -7.09 -10.92 -4.42
C GLN A 181 -7.13 -9.61 -3.62
N VAL A 182 -6.89 -9.68 -2.32
CA VAL A 182 -6.64 -8.50 -1.49
C VAL A 182 -5.23 -8.54 -0.93
N THR A 183 -4.53 -7.41 -1.04
CA THR A 183 -3.23 -7.19 -0.40
C THR A 183 -3.37 -6.06 0.61
N PHE A 184 -3.18 -6.36 1.89
CA PHE A 184 -3.19 -5.37 2.95
C PHE A 184 -1.83 -4.66 2.99
N ARG A 185 -1.81 -3.40 2.52
CA ARG A 185 -0.60 -2.58 2.51
C ARG A 185 -0.52 -1.71 3.74
N PRO A 186 0.58 -1.79 4.50
CA PRO A 186 0.76 -0.94 5.67
C PRO A 186 0.92 0.52 5.27
N VAL A 187 0.18 1.40 5.93
CA VAL A 187 0.30 2.84 5.83
C VAL A 187 0.29 3.46 7.22
N VAL A 188 0.97 4.58 7.36
CA VAL A 188 1.04 5.33 8.63
C VAL A 188 0.55 6.74 8.40
N THR A 189 -0.45 7.16 9.17
CA THR A 189 -0.89 8.56 9.21
C THR A 189 -0.14 9.29 10.30
N VAL A 190 0.58 10.36 9.94
CA VAL A 190 1.30 11.21 10.88
C VAL A 190 0.61 12.57 10.98
N VAL A 191 0.35 13.02 12.20
CA VAL A 191 -0.15 14.35 12.50
C VAL A 191 0.89 15.10 13.32
N ALA A 192 1.26 16.29 12.89
CA ALA A 192 2.28 17.11 13.56
C ALA A 192 1.92 18.59 13.53
N ASP A 193 2.29 19.29 14.59
CA ASP A 193 2.24 20.75 14.68
C ASP A 193 3.66 21.33 14.55
N THR A 194 3.84 22.31 13.66
CA THR A 194 5.09 23.07 13.53
C THR A 194 4.88 24.49 14.05
N LYS A 195 5.67 24.90 15.03
CA LYS A 195 5.61 26.26 15.64
C LYS A 195 7.02 26.84 15.73
N ALA A 196 7.39 27.63 14.74
CA ALA A 196 8.71 28.28 14.68
C ALA A 196 8.60 29.79 14.55
N VAL A 197 9.48 30.52 15.20
CA VAL A 197 9.59 31.97 15.12
C VAL A 197 11.02 32.32 14.78
N PHE A 198 11.22 33.06 13.71
CA PHE A 198 12.54 33.50 13.25
C PHE A 198 12.70 34.97 13.47
N GLU A 199 13.70 35.32 14.26
CA GLU A 199 13.98 36.70 14.64
C GLU A 199 15.37 37.15 14.17
N THR A 200 15.49 38.48 14.00
CA THR A 200 16.72 39.15 13.72
C THR A 200 16.78 40.44 14.57
N SER A 201 17.79 41.28 14.41
CA SER A 201 17.90 42.60 15.10
C SER A 201 16.71 43.52 14.79
N VAL A 202 16.03 43.33 13.67
CA VAL A 202 14.84 44.13 13.28
C VAL A 202 13.51 43.51 13.75
N GLY A 203 13.57 42.43 14.53
CA GLY A 203 12.40 41.72 15.07
C GLY A 203 12.07 40.43 14.32
N VAL A 204 10.81 40.00 14.40
CA VAL A 204 10.35 38.78 13.77
C VAL A 204 10.22 38.96 12.26
N ILE A 205 10.92 38.12 11.51
CA ILE A 205 10.93 38.14 10.03
C ILE A 205 10.09 37.02 9.39
N HIS A 206 9.88 35.90 10.11
CA HIS A 206 9.07 34.79 9.63
C HIS A 206 8.49 34.02 10.81
N ARG A 207 7.30 33.43 10.59
CA ARG A 207 6.63 32.52 11.57
C ARG A 207 6.00 31.36 10.84
N VAL A 208 6.15 30.17 11.42
CA VAL A 208 5.40 28.98 11.05
C VAL A 208 4.51 28.60 12.23
N ASN A 209 3.24 28.39 11.98
CA ASN A 209 2.28 27.85 12.95
C ASN A 209 1.23 27.04 12.17
N GLU A 210 1.59 25.83 11.85
CA GLU A 210 0.79 24.97 10.97
C GLU A 210 0.66 23.58 11.56
N ARG A 211 -0.51 22.98 11.33
CA ARG A 211 -0.77 21.58 11.58
C ARG A 211 -0.77 20.84 10.25
N ASN A 212 0.08 19.84 10.16
CA ASN A 212 0.24 19.02 8.97
C ASN A 212 -0.24 17.59 9.25
N GLN A 213 -0.90 17.00 8.27
CA GLN A 213 -1.26 15.59 8.27
C GLN A 213 -0.84 14.99 6.94
N PHE A 214 -0.20 13.85 6.98
CA PHE A 214 0.22 13.14 5.79
C PHE A 214 0.20 11.62 6.03
N VAL A 215 0.07 10.89 4.94
CA VAL A 215 0.08 9.44 4.91
C VAL A 215 1.36 8.96 4.27
N VAL A 216 1.96 7.94 4.85
CA VAL A 216 3.22 7.34 4.44
C VAL A 216 2.96 5.88 4.06
N HIS A 217 3.42 5.45 2.90
CA HIS A 217 3.52 4.02 2.58
C HIS A 217 4.59 3.38 3.45
N ALA A 218 4.21 2.34 4.17
CA ALA A 218 4.99 1.76 5.25
C ALA A 218 5.51 0.34 4.94
N ASP A 219 5.25 -0.18 3.74
CA ASP A 219 5.66 -1.51 3.27
C ASP A 219 7.11 -1.57 2.74
N ARG A 220 7.86 -0.47 2.81
CA ARG A 220 9.20 -0.35 2.23
C ARG A 220 10.22 0.14 3.24
N GLY A 221 11.48 -0.23 3.01
CA GLY A 221 12.61 0.17 3.86
C GLY A 221 12.83 1.68 4.01
N ASN A 222 12.30 2.50 3.09
CA ASN A 222 12.32 3.96 3.21
C ASN A 222 10.89 4.50 3.14
N PRO A 223 10.43 5.26 4.15
CA PRO A 223 9.13 5.90 4.15
C PRO A 223 8.93 6.80 2.92
N GLN A 224 7.79 6.67 2.26
CA GLN A 224 7.42 7.49 1.10
C GLN A 224 6.04 8.10 1.32
N SER A 225 5.92 9.41 1.08
CA SER A 225 4.61 10.06 1.11
C SER A 225 3.67 9.41 0.11
N ALA A 226 2.48 9.09 0.55
CA ALA A 226 1.39 8.70 -0.35
C ALA A 226 1.00 9.87 -1.27
N SER A 227 0.41 9.55 -2.41
CA SER A 227 -0.18 10.57 -3.28
C SER A 227 -1.33 11.29 -2.57
N SER A 228 -1.69 12.49 -3.03
CA SER A 228 -2.79 13.27 -2.45
C SER A 228 -4.10 12.47 -2.39
N ASN A 229 -4.43 11.76 -3.45
CA ASN A 229 -5.66 10.98 -3.54
C ASN A 229 -5.66 9.82 -2.52
N VAL A 230 -4.54 9.11 -2.38
CA VAL A 230 -4.39 8.03 -1.38
C VAL A 230 -4.42 8.61 0.03
N SER A 231 -3.77 9.74 0.27
CA SER A 231 -3.80 10.42 1.56
C SER A 231 -5.23 10.84 1.94
N GLU A 232 -6.01 11.38 1.00
CA GLU A 232 -7.41 11.74 1.21
C GLU A 232 -8.26 10.49 1.47
N LEU A 233 -8.09 9.42 0.68
CA LEU A 233 -8.79 8.16 0.88
C LEU A 233 -8.57 7.61 2.29
N VAL A 234 -7.32 7.53 2.73
CA VAL A 234 -6.96 6.99 4.05
C VAL A 234 -7.52 7.90 5.16
N THR A 235 -7.21 9.20 5.12
CA THR A 235 -7.57 10.12 6.23
C THR A 235 -9.08 10.29 6.39
N THR A 236 -9.83 10.28 5.30
CA THR A 236 -11.30 10.37 5.32
C THR A 236 -11.94 9.12 5.92
N ASN A 237 -11.32 7.95 5.75
CA ASN A 237 -11.89 6.67 6.14
C ASN A 237 -11.27 6.05 7.40
N LEU A 238 -10.35 6.72 8.10
CA LEU A 238 -9.74 6.21 9.35
C LEU A 238 -10.76 5.81 10.44
N HIS A 239 -11.97 6.37 10.39
CA HIS A 239 -13.05 6.04 11.33
C HIS A 239 -13.85 4.77 10.92
N THR A 240 -13.52 4.16 9.79
CA THR A 240 -14.18 2.97 9.26
C THR A 240 -13.26 1.74 9.28
N THR A 241 -12.31 1.71 10.20
CA THR A 241 -11.43 0.54 10.38
C THR A 241 -12.22 -0.67 10.88
N VAL A 242 -11.71 -1.84 10.56
CA VAL A 242 -12.16 -3.14 11.05
C VAL A 242 -10.94 -3.96 11.42
N ASP A 243 -11.15 -4.96 12.28
CA ASP A 243 -10.07 -5.88 12.65
C ASP A 243 -9.55 -6.62 11.42
N LEU A 244 -8.23 -6.75 11.32
CA LEU A 244 -7.56 -7.51 10.27
C LEU A 244 -7.62 -9.00 10.61
N ASP A 245 -8.74 -9.63 10.26
CA ASP A 245 -8.92 -11.08 10.37
C ASP A 245 -8.71 -11.73 9.00
N VAL A 246 -7.52 -12.24 8.77
CA VAL A 246 -7.11 -12.87 7.50
C VAL A 246 -8.03 -14.04 7.15
N ASP A 247 -8.49 -14.82 8.13
CA ASP A 247 -9.36 -15.96 7.90
C ASP A 247 -10.73 -15.51 7.42
N ALA A 248 -11.29 -14.47 8.05
CA ALA A 248 -12.58 -13.88 7.63
C ALA A 248 -12.50 -13.25 6.24
N PHE A 249 -11.38 -12.65 5.85
CA PHE A 249 -11.20 -12.13 4.50
C PHE A 249 -11.00 -13.25 3.46
N SER A 250 -10.46 -14.40 3.83
CA SER A 250 -10.34 -15.57 2.96
C SER A 250 -11.68 -16.20 2.61
N ASP A 251 -12.75 -15.91 3.34
CA ASP A 251 -14.12 -16.30 2.97
C ASP A 251 -14.69 -15.42 1.84
N VAL A 252 -14.08 -14.26 1.58
CA VAL A 252 -14.57 -13.25 0.61
C VAL A 252 -13.67 -13.14 -0.60
N PHE A 253 -12.36 -13.29 -0.43
CA PHE A 253 -11.35 -13.18 -1.47
C PHE A 253 -10.69 -14.53 -1.71
N ASP A 254 -10.38 -14.83 -2.97
CA ASP A 254 -9.69 -16.06 -3.37
C ASP A 254 -8.24 -16.10 -2.88
N SER A 255 -7.64 -14.94 -2.64
CA SER A 255 -6.28 -14.81 -2.10
C SER A 255 -6.18 -13.59 -1.20
N VAL A 256 -5.53 -13.76 -0.05
CA VAL A 256 -5.27 -12.71 0.93
C VAL A 256 -3.78 -12.63 1.20
N GLU A 257 -3.19 -11.44 1.05
CA GLU A 257 -1.79 -11.17 1.34
C GLU A 257 -1.69 -10.02 2.35
N GLU A 258 -0.94 -10.21 3.41
CA GLU A 258 -0.57 -9.16 4.34
C GLU A 258 0.89 -8.75 4.11
N ARG A 259 1.16 -7.45 3.96
CA ARG A 259 2.50 -6.90 3.90
C ARG A 259 2.87 -6.27 5.23
N ARG A 260 4.11 -6.51 5.66
CA ARG A 260 4.60 -6.02 6.93
C ARG A 260 5.05 -4.57 6.87
N PHE A 261 4.98 -3.89 8.02
CA PHE A 261 5.60 -2.58 8.21
C PHE A 261 7.12 -2.70 8.08
N GLY A 262 7.74 -1.84 7.28
CA GLY A 262 9.18 -1.90 7.01
C GLY A 262 10.03 -1.05 7.95
N GLN A 263 9.42 -0.29 8.88
CA GLN A 263 10.11 0.65 9.76
C GLN A 263 9.43 0.72 11.12
N THR A 264 10.14 1.23 12.13
CA THR A 264 9.59 1.45 13.47
C THR A 264 8.78 2.74 13.55
N GLN A 265 8.00 2.89 14.62
CA GLN A 265 7.27 4.13 14.90
C GLN A 265 8.23 5.35 15.02
N THR A 266 9.40 5.13 15.59
CA THR A 266 10.44 6.17 15.72
C THR A 266 10.97 6.61 14.34
N ASP A 267 11.19 5.68 13.43
CA ASP A 267 11.64 6.01 12.07
C ASP A 267 10.62 6.88 11.33
N TYR A 268 9.32 6.62 11.49
CA TYR A 268 8.27 7.48 10.91
C TYR A 268 8.20 8.85 11.54
N LYS A 269 8.42 8.96 12.86
CA LYS A 269 8.52 10.26 13.57
C LYS A 269 9.71 11.06 13.04
N ASP A 270 10.88 10.46 12.96
CA ASP A 270 12.11 11.11 12.48
C ASP A 270 12.01 11.51 11.01
N TRP A 271 11.43 10.64 10.19
CA TRP A 271 11.14 10.97 8.81
C TRP A 271 10.19 12.16 8.69
N ALA A 272 9.12 12.18 9.48
CA ALA A 272 8.15 13.27 9.50
C ALA A 272 8.77 14.60 9.90
N VAL A 273 9.60 14.60 10.95
CA VAL A 273 10.34 15.79 11.39
C VAL A 273 11.22 16.33 10.28
N LYS A 274 12.06 15.49 9.65
CA LYS A 274 12.91 15.89 8.53
C LYS A 274 12.11 16.44 7.36
N ARG A 275 10.98 15.81 7.04
CA ARG A 275 10.09 16.24 5.97
C ARG A 275 9.48 17.60 6.24
N LEU A 276 9.03 17.85 7.47
CA LEU A 276 8.46 19.14 7.89
C LEU A 276 9.50 20.24 7.96
N GLN A 277 10.73 19.96 8.43
CA GLN A 277 11.84 20.92 8.35
C GLN A 277 12.06 21.38 6.92
N GLN A 278 12.16 20.44 5.96
CA GLN A 278 12.31 20.75 4.54
C GLN A 278 11.10 21.53 3.97
N HIS A 279 9.88 21.13 4.34
CA HIS A 279 8.64 21.76 3.85
C HIS A 279 8.52 23.21 4.29
N HIS A 280 8.88 23.50 5.54
CA HIS A 280 8.78 24.83 6.13
C HIS A 280 10.06 25.65 6.03
N THR A 281 11.07 25.14 5.33
CA THR A 281 12.29 25.93 5.04
C THR A 281 11.99 26.97 3.97
N GLU A 282 12.09 28.24 4.34
CA GLU A 282 11.86 29.38 3.45
C GLU A 282 13.00 30.39 3.52
N THR A 283 13.35 30.99 2.38
CA THR A 283 14.32 32.10 2.34
C THR A 283 13.56 33.42 2.29
N VAL A 284 13.66 34.16 3.38
CA VAL A 284 12.96 35.44 3.57
C VAL A 284 13.91 36.60 3.40
N SER A 285 13.48 37.61 2.68
CA SER A 285 14.20 38.89 2.55
C SER A 285 13.68 39.92 3.56
N TYR A 286 14.55 40.61 4.24
CA TYR A 286 14.21 41.66 5.21
C TYR A 286 15.14 42.85 5.11
N THR A 287 14.70 44.04 5.52
CA THR A 287 15.51 45.25 5.53
C THR A 287 16.05 45.47 6.93
N GLY A 288 17.36 45.56 7.04
CA GLY A 288 18.05 45.83 8.30
C GLY A 288 17.97 47.31 8.73
N ASP A 289 18.39 47.60 9.96
CA ASP A 289 18.41 48.97 10.53
C ASP A 289 19.25 49.97 9.71
N ASN A 290 20.17 49.47 8.90
CA ASN A 290 21.02 50.23 7.98
C ASN A 290 20.43 50.44 6.59
N ASN A 291 19.15 50.18 6.39
CA ASN A 291 18.44 50.24 5.09
C ASN A 291 19.02 49.27 4.01
N VAL A 292 19.75 48.25 4.39
CA VAL A 292 20.27 47.23 3.48
C VAL A 292 19.34 46.01 3.53
N THR A 293 19.02 45.45 2.36
CA THR A 293 18.24 44.23 2.26
C THR A 293 19.15 43.02 2.47
N TYR A 294 18.73 42.15 3.36
CA TYR A 294 19.35 40.85 3.68
C TYR A 294 18.42 39.72 3.37
N THR A 295 18.97 38.53 3.18
CA THR A 295 18.22 37.30 3.07
C THR A 295 18.62 36.35 4.19
N LYS A 296 17.64 35.62 4.74
CA LYS A 296 17.86 34.57 5.75
C LYS A 296 17.03 33.36 5.40
N THR A 297 17.68 32.19 5.41
CA THR A 297 16.96 30.91 5.34
C THR A 297 16.42 30.62 6.73
N CYS A 298 15.10 30.47 6.80
CA CYS A 298 14.35 30.15 8.00
C CYS A 298 13.98 28.64 7.93
N GLU A 299 14.74 27.83 8.66
CA GLU A 299 14.53 26.39 8.77
C GLU A 299 14.11 26.08 10.20
N PRO A 300 12.93 25.45 10.44
CA PRO A 300 12.50 25.04 11.78
C PRO A 300 13.50 24.06 12.41
N ASN A 301 13.75 24.22 13.70
CA ASN A 301 14.50 23.23 14.45
C ASN A 301 13.62 22.00 14.74
N GLN A 302 14.25 20.89 15.07
CA GLN A 302 13.52 19.68 15.48
C GLN A 302 12.59 19.95 16.67
N SER A 303 12.99 20.81 17.62
CA SER A 303 12.19 21.19 18.78
C SER A 303 10.95 22.04 18.46
N ASP A 304 10.89 22.64 17.27
CA ASP A 304 9.76 23.44 16.81
C ASP A 304 8.63 22.58 16.22
N ILE A 305 8.89 21.26 16.06
CA ILE A 305 8.00 20.30 15.46
C ILE A 305 7.56 19.30 16.53
N SER A 306 6.25 19.23 16.77
CA SER A 306 5.64 18.33 17.74
C SER A 306 4.78 17.28 17.03
N ILE A 307 5.19 16.03 17.06
CA ILE A 307 4.38 14.92 16.55
C ILE A 307 3.22 14.67 17.52
N GLN A 308 1.99 14.78 17.03
CA GLN A 308 0.78 14.61 17.82
C GLN A 308 0.31 13.16 17.81
N SER A 309 0.34 12.51 16.65
CA SER A 309 0.02 11.10 16.52
C SER A 309 0.75 10.45 15.35
N VAL A 310 0.97 9.16 15.50
CA VAL A 310 1.41 8.24 14.46
C VAL A 310 0.43 7.07 14.50
N THR A 311 -0.45 6.99 13.51
CA THR A 311 -1.54 6.01 13.48
C THR A 311 -1.28 5.04 12.33
N PRO A 312 -0.91 3.80 12.63
CA PRO A 312 -0.80 2.75 11.63
C PRO A 312 -2.18 2.24 11.22
N VAL A 313 -2.32 1.82 9.98
CA VAL A 313 -3.51 1.13 9.47
C VAL A 313 -3.13 0.40 8.19
N TYR A 314 -3.83 -0.69 7.89
CA TYR A 314 -3.70 -1.32 6.59
C TYR A 314 -4.63 -0.67 5.56
N LEU A 315 -4.09 -0.42 4.37
CA LEU A 315 -4.81 0.02 3.18
C LEU A 315 -5.01 -1.17 2.26
N PRO A 316 -6.25 -1.66 2.08
CA PRO A 316 -6.53 -2.75 1.17
C PRO A 316 -6.29 -2.35 -0.29
N GLU A 317 -5.49 -3.12 -0.99
CA GLU A 317 -5.34 -3.11 -2.44
C GLU A 317 -6.03 -4.36 -2.99
N VAL A 318 -7.12 -4.14 -3.71
CA VAL A 318 -7.92 -5.21 -4.28
C VAL A 318 -7.58 -5.35 -5.76
N ARG A 319 -7.23 -6.55 -6.17
CA ARG A 319 -7.03 -6.92 -7.56
C ARG A 319 -8.08 -7.95 -7.95
N GLN A 320 -8.78 -7.66 -9.04
CA GLN A 320 -9.76 -8.55 -9.63
C GLN A 320 -9.35 -8.87 -11.06
N THR A 321 -9.50 -10.11 -11.47
CA THR A 321 -9.20 -10.53 -12.84
C THR A 321 -10.38 -11.29 -13.39
N VAL A 322 -10.91 -10.84 -14.52
CA VAL A 322 -11.97 -11.54 -15.25
C VAL A 322 -11.34 -12.16 -16.49
N ASP A 323 -11.48 -13.47 -16.62
CA ASP A 323 -11.00 -14.21 -17.78
C ASP A 323 -12.16 -14.46 -18.74
N ILE A 324 -12.06 -13.96 -19.98
CA ILE A 324 -13.06 -14.14 -21.02
C ILE A 324 -12.39 -14.67 -22.27
N GLY A 325 -12.70 -15.91 -22.65
CA GLY A 325 -12.01 -16.60 -23.75
C GLY A 325 -10.51 -16.72 -23.46
N ASP A 326 -9.69 -16.17 -24.34
CA ASP A 326 -8.22 -16.19 -24.21
C ASP A 326 -7.67 -14.91 -23.55
N TYR A 327 -8.51 -14.03 -23.05
CA TYR A 327 -8.13 -12.72 -22.53
C TYR A 327 -8.41 -12.58 -21.03
N SER A 328 -7.44 -11.97 -20.33
CA SER A 328 -7.51 -11.63 -18.91
C SER A 328 -7.63 -10.12 -18.73
N TYR A 329 -8.60 -9.68 -17.95
CA TYR A 329 -8.90 -8.28 -17.68
C TYR A 329 -8.63 -7.95 -16.22
N PRO A 330 -7.43 -7.44 -15.88
CA PRO A 330 -7.13 -7.02 -14.53
C PRO A 330 -7.78 -5.67 -14.21
N TYR A 331 -8.27 -5.56 -12.98
CA TYR A 331 -8.79 -4.32 -12.42
C TYR A 331 -8.30 -4.18 -10.98
N GLU A 332 -7.48 -3.16 -10.71
CA GLU A 332 -6.85 -2.97 -9.41
C GLU A 332 -7.21 -1.61 -8.81
N TYR A 333 -7.56 -1.60 -7.53
CA TYR A 333 -7.95 -0.38 -6.82
C TYR A 333 -7.58 -0.45 -5.34
N PHE A 334 -7.33 0.71 -4.74
CA PHE A 334 -7.36 0.85 -3.28
C PHE A 334 -8.79 1.00 -2.81
N ALA A 335 -9.13 0.35 -1.69
CA ALA A 335 -10.46 0.35 -1.11
C ALA A 335 -10.46 0.93 0.32
N ALA A 336 -11.48 1.71 0.64
CA ALA A 336 -11.74 2.19 1.99
C ALA A 336 -13.25 2.39 2.18
N GLY A 337 -13.95 1.36 2.65
CA GLY A 337 -15.41 1.34 2.74
C GLY A 337 -16.06 1.53 1.37
N PRO A 338 -16.91 2.56 1.20
CA PRO A 338 -17.57 2.82 -0.08
C PRO A 338 -16.67 3.53 -1.10
N SER A 339 -15.50 3.98 -0.69
CA SER A 339 -14.58 4.76 -1.52
C SER A 339 -13.51 3.87 -2.14
N ARG A 340 -13.10 4.18 -3.38
CA ARG A 340 -12.01 3.48 -4.06
C ARG A 340 -11.23 4.42 -4.96
N ILE A 341 -9.97 4.05 -5.22
CA ILE A 341 -9.11 4.72 -6.19
C ILE A 341 -8.56 3.65 -7.12
N THR A 342 -8.96 3.70 -8.40
CA THR A 342 -8.45 2.79 -9.42
C THR A 342 -6.96 3.02 -9.65
N ARG A 343 -6.21 1.93 -9.71
CA ARG A 343 -4.77 1.90 -9.94
C ARG A 343 -4.41 1.33 -11.30
N GLU A 344 -5.06 0.25 -11.67
CA GLU A 344 -4.91 -0.40 -12.96
C GLU A 344 -6.30 -0.69 -13.54
N ASP A 345 -6.49 -0.38 -14.80
CA ASP A 345 -7.71 -0.64 -15.52
C ASP A 345 -7.37 -1.32 -16.84
N GLY A 346 -7.27 -2.64 -16.80
CA GLY A 346 -7.06 -3.47 -17.99
C GLY A 346 -8.35 -3.71 -18.78
N ILE A 347 -9.51 -3.23 -18.30
CA ILE A 347 -10.80 -3.38 -18.99
C ILE A 347 -10.92 -2.32 -20.09
N HIS A 348 -10.52 -1.06 -19.80
CA HIS A 348 -10.53 0.04 -20.76
C HIS A 348 -9.22 0.13 -21.55
N GLN A 349 -8.80 -1.02 -22.08
CA GLN A 349 -7.60 -1.15 -22.91
C GLN A 349 -7.91 -1.96 -24.17
N CYS A 350 -7.47 -1.47 -25.32
CA CYS A 350 -7.60 -2.22 -26.58
C CYS A 350 -6.60 -3.37 -26.63
N VAL A 351 -7.08 -4.59 -26.73
CA VAL A 351 -6.23 -5.80 -26.81
C VAL A 351 -5.27 -5.78 -28.01
N GLN A 352 -5.60 -5.08 -29.09
CA GLN A 352 -4.79 -5.09 -30.32
C GLN A 352 -3.74 -3.96 -30.42
N CYS A 353 -3.94 -2.85 -29.74
CA CYS A 353 -3.04 -1.69 -29.87
C CYS A 353 -2.70 -1.02 -28.53
N ASP A 354 -3.09 -1.62 -27.43
CA ASP A 354 -2.85 -1.13 -26.07
C ASP A 354 -3.33 0.31 -25.81
N THR A 355 -4.18 0.85 -26.68
CA THR A 355 -4.77 2.17 -26.46
C THR A 355 -5.62 2.13 -25.20
N THR A 356 -5.34 3.05 -24.27
CA THR A 356 -6.08 3.24 -23.03
C THR A 356 -6.71 4.64 -23.00
N GLY A 357 -7.73 4.85 -22.20
CA GLY A 357 -8.29 6.18 -21.92
C GLY A 357 -9.80 6.20 -21.83
N THR A 358 -10.31 7.04 -20.95
CA THR A 358 -11.74 7.21 -20.69
C THR A 358 -12.51 7.90 -21.84
N ASP A 359 -11.80 8.63 -22.71
CA ASP A 359 -12.40 9.28 -23.86
C ASP A 359 -12.58 8.35 -25.08
N THR A 360 -12.07 7.13 -24.99
CA THR A 360 -12.13 6.12 -26.04
C THR A 360 -13.34 5.21 -25.83
N THR A 361 -14.13 5.01 -26.87
CA THR A 361 -15.20 4.00 -26.83
C THR A 361 -14.63 2.64 -27.05
N TYR A 362 -14.86 1.73 -26.13
CA TYR A 362 -14.49 0.32 -26.24
C TYR A 362 -15.69 -0.55 -26.54
N THR A 363 -15.47 -1.60 -27.27
CA THR A 363 -16.51 -2.54 -27.68
C THR A 363 -15.99 -3.97 -27.53
N TYR A 364 -16.83 -4.81 -26.98
CA TYR A 364 -16.59 -6.23 -26.81
C TYR A 364 -16.75 -6.99 -28.12
N CYS A 365 -15.81 -7.85 -28.46
CA CYS A 365 -15.92 -8.73 -29.61
C CYS A 365 -16.71 -9.98 -29.21
N ALA A 366 -17.90 -10.17 -29.78
CA ALA A 366 -18.78 -11.29 -29.48
C ALA A 366 -18.19 -12.67 -29.87
N ASN A 367 -17.16 -12.69 -30.73
CA ASN A 367 -16.57 -13.95 -31.21
C ASN A 367 -15.42 -14.44 -30.32
N CYS A 368 -14.54 -13.57 -29.85
CA CYS A 368 -13.36 -14.00 -29.07
C CYS A 368 -13.30 -13.44 -27.66
N GLY A 369 -14.20 -12.56 -27.27
CA GLY A 369 -14.19 -11.97 -25.93
C GLY A 369 -13.22 -10.79 -25.76
N SER A 370 -12.53 -10.33 -26.83
CA SER A 370 -11.60 -9.22 -26.72
C SER A 370 -12.30 -7.85 -26.62
N VAL A 371 -11.80 -6.96 -25.78
CA VAL A 371 -12.20 -5.56 -25.72
C VAL A 371 -11.31 -4.73 -26.67
N ASN A 372 -11.93 -3.94 -27.53
CA ASN A 372 -11.21 -3.23 -28.60
C ASN A 372 -11.70 -1.80 -28.76
N CYS A 373 -10.80 -0.90 -29.17
CA CYS A 373 -11.17 0.47 -29.57
C CYS A 373 -11.90 0.48 -30.92
N SER A 374 -12.48 1.63 -31.28
CA SER A 374 -13.24 1.79 -32.51
C SER A 374 -12.46 1.54 -33.81
N GLU A 375 -11.13 1.59 -33.78
CA GLU A 375 -10.30 1.27 -34.95
C GLU A 375 -10.20 -0.25 -35.18
N HIS A 376 -10.29 -1.04 -34.11
CA HIS A 376 -10.14 -2.49 -34.12
C HIS A 376 -11.46 -3.27 -33.99
N ILE A 377 -12.58 -2.60 -33.98
CA ILE A 377 -13.91 -3.18 -34.12
C ILE A 377 -14.48 -2.83 -35.48
N LYS A 378 -15.00 -3.84 -36.16
CA LYS A 378 -15.64 -3.71 -37.47
C LYS A 378 -17.05 -4.31 -37.41
N THR A 379 -18.01 -3.60 -38.01
CA THR A 379 -19.43 -3.94 -38.00
C THR A 379 -20.04 -3.86 -39.40
N GLU A 380 -19.30 -4.22 -40.45
CA GLU A 380 -19.84 -4.17 -41.80
C GLU A 380 -20.80 -5.35 -42.04
N ARG A 381 -22.07 -5.01 -42.25
CA ARG A 381 -23.17 -5.96 -42.56
C ARG A 381 -23.32 -7.12 -41.57
N LEU A 382 -22.96 -6.87 -40.33
CA LEU A 382 -23.22 -7.77 -39.23
C LEU A 382 -24.56 -7.37 -38.64
N GLU A 383 -25.39 -8.32 -38.34
CA GLU A 383 -26.69 -8.13 -37.68
C GLU A 383 -26.47 -7.59 -36.23
N ASP A 384 -25.98 -6.36 -36.10
CA ASP A 384 -25.65 -5.64 -34.86
C ASP A 384 -24.59 -6.33 -33.96
N THR A 385 -23.90 -7.36 -34.45
CA THR A 385 -22.87 -8.08 -33.66
C THR A 385 -21.47 -7.62 -34.05
N PRO A 386 -20.77 -6.85 -33.21
CA PRO A 386 -19.42 -6.36 -33.50
C PRO A 386 -18.39 -7.47 -33.36
N VAL A 387 -17.42 -7.48 -34.29
CA VAL A 387 -16.25 -8.36 -34.24
C VAL A 387 -14.97 -7.54 -34.36
N CYS A 388 -13.92 -8.01 -33.70
CA CYS A 388 -12.60 -7.39 -33.84
C CYS A 388 -11.97 -7.73 -35.20
N THR A 389 -11.00 -6.89 -35.62
CA THR A 389 -10.28 -7.09 -36.88
C THR A 389 -9.51 -8.39 -36.95
N GLY A 390 -9.17 -9.00 -35.79
CA GLY A 390 -8.49 -10.31 -35.72
C GLY A 390 -9.43 -11.49 -35.95
N CYS A 391 -10.72 -11.36 -35.59
CA CYS A 391 -11.72 -12.41 -35.78
C CYS A 391 -12.46 -12.33 -37.12
N ALA A 392 -12.55 -11.12 -37.68
CA ALA A 392 -13.34 -10.90 -38.89
C ALA A 392 -12.75 -11.64 -40.09
N VAL A 393 -13.63 -12.36 -40.82
CA VAL A 393 -13.31 -12.84 -42.17
C VAL A 393 -13.21 -11.64 -43.09
N THR A 394 -12.14 -11.54 -43.86
CA THR A 394 -11.89 -10.36 -44.69
C THR A 394 -11.79 -10.70 -46.16
N GLU A 395 -12.46 -9.90 -46.99
CA GLU A 395 -12.27 -9.97 -48.43
C GLU A 395 -12.17 -8.56 -49.06
N ARG A 396 -11.46 -8.46 -50.19
CA ARG A 396 -11.27 -7.21 -50.87
C ARG A 396 -12.26 -7.07 -52.04
N PHE A 397 -13.18 -6.14 -51.89
CA PHE A 397 -14.13 -5.74 -52.93
C PHE A 397 -13.65 -4.47 -53.61
N ALA A 398 -13.12 -4.62 -54.85
CA ALA A 398 -12.45 -3.58 -55.59
C ALA A 398 -11.26 -2.96 -54.79
N PHE A 399 -11.41 -1.75 -54.23
CA PHE A 399 -10.34 -1.04 -53.53
C PHE A 399 -10.53 -0.99 -51.99
N LYS A 400 -11.59 -1.60 -51.48
CA LYS A 400 -11.92 -1.60 -50.04
C LYS A 400 -11.89 -3.02 -49.50
N THR A 401 -11.16 -3.24 -48.41
CA THR A 401 -11.26 -4.45 -47.61
C THR A 401 -12.48 -4.34 -46.75
N LYS A 402 -13.32 -5.37 -46.77
CA LYS A 402 -14.49 -5.50 -45.92
C LYS A 402 -14.30 -6.60 -44.90
N TYR A 403 -15.02 -6.50 -43.80
CA TYR A 403 -14.88 -7.35 -42.63
C TYR A 403 -16.23 -8.04 -42.36
N PHE A 404 -16.23 -9.34 -42.17
CA PHE A 404 -17.43 -10.15 -42.00
C PHE A 404 -17.30 -11.00 -40.74
N TYR A 405 -18.45 -11.33 -40.13
CA TYR A 405 -18.49 -12.12 -38.91
C TYR A 405 -18.00 -13.57 -39.16
N ASP A 406 -18.46 -14.18 -40.28
CA ASP A 406 -18.14 -15.53 -40.71
C ASP A 406 -18.18 -15.67 -42.23
N GLU A 407 -17.87 -16.85 -42.73
CA GLU A 407 -17.88 -17.18 -44.14
C GLU A 407 -19.32 -17.09 -44.75
N SER A 408 -20.36 -17.38 -43.97
CA SER A 408 -21.76 -17.32 -44.45
C SER A 408 -22.17 -15.88 -44.73
N ASN A 409 -21.77 -14.94 -43.85
CA ASN A 409 -22.00 -13.49 -44.10
C ASN A 409 -21.20 -12.98 -45.32
N LEU A 410 -19.97 -13.48 -45.49
CA LEU A 410 -19.17 -13.15 -46.66
C LEU A 410 -19.83 -13.65 -47.95
N ASP A 411 -20.31 -14.90 -47.96
CA ASP A 411 -20.94 -15.49 -49.15
C ASP A 411 -22.26 -14.78 -49.50
N ALA A 412 -23.08 -14.47 -48.49
CA ALA A 412 -24.30 -13.67 -48.70
C ALA A 412 -23.97 -12.27 -49.29
N PHE A 413 -22.88 -11.64 -48.80
CA PHE A 413 -22.47 -10.38 -49.36
C PHE A 413 -21.90 -10.50 -50.80
N ARG A 414 -21.24 -11.61 -51.14
CA ARG A 414 -20.76 -11.86 -52.52
C ARG A 414 -21.91 -11.94 -53.49
N GLU A 415 -22.99 -12.71 -53.14
CA GLU A 415 -24.19 -12.80 -53.93
C GLU A 415 -24.85 -11.43 -54.13
N ASP A 416 -25.09 -10.67 -53.04
CA ASP A 416 -25.59 -9.31 -53.13
C ASP A 416 -24.71 -8.38 -54.00
N TYR A 417 -23.38 -8.48 -53.84
CA TYR A 417 -22.45 -7.65 -54.56
C TYR A 417 -22.45 -7.96 -56.09
N GLU A 418 -22.63 -9.21 -56.48
CA GLU A 418 -22.77 -9.60 -57.90
C GLU A 418 -24.01 -9.00 -58.51
N GLU A 419 -25.12 -8.94 -57.81
CA GLU A 419 -26.39 -8.41 -58.24
C GLU A 419 -26.46 -6.89 -58.23
N MET A 420 -25.62 -6.20 -57.47
CA MET A 420 -25.59 -4.73 -57.38
C MET A 420 -25.37 -4.04 -58.73
N ALA A 421 -26.16 -3.01 -58.99
CA ALA A 421 -25.88 -2.13 -60.12
C ALA A 421 -24.55 -1.38 -59.93
N PHE A 422 -23.98 -0.89 -61.05
CA PHE A 422 -22.69 -0.23 -61.05
C PHE A 422 -22.60 0.94 -60.06
N TYR A 423 -23.67 1.74 -59.90
CA TYR A 423 -23.68 2.88 -58.99
C TYR A 423 -23.69 2.45 -57.52
N GLU A 424 -24.31 1.30 -57.22
CA GLU A 424 -24.31 0.71 -55.88
C GLU A 424 -22.93 0.19 -55.51
N LYS A 425 -22.30 -0.54 -56.46
CA LYS A 425 -20.89 -0.97 -56.34
C LYS A 425 -19.93 0.21 -56.14
N ALA A 426 -20.23 1.34 -56.79
CA ALA A 426 -19.46 2.58 -56.65
C ALA A 426 -19.66 3.22 -55.29
N MET A 427 -20.89 3.21 -54.74
CA MET A 427 -21.12 3.69 -53.35
C MET A 427 -20.47 2.86 -52.30
N GLU A 428 -20.41 1.54 -52.47
CA GLU A 428 -19.66 0.63 -51.61
C GLU A 428 -18.14 0.86 -51.63
N ASN A 429 -17.65 1.56 -52.70
CA ASN A 429 -16.24 1.86 -52.90
C ASN A 429 -16.00 3.37 -53.13
N PRO A 430 -16.03 4.23 -52.09
CA PRO A 430 -15.96 5.68 -52.23
C PRO A 430 -14.69 6.17 -52.98
N ARG A 431 -13.60 5.38 -52.98
CA ARG A 431 -12.40 5.68 -53.77
C ARG A 431 -12.62 5.47 -55.26
N LEU A 432 -13.44 4.50 -55.63
CA LEU A 432 -13.85 4.30 -57.05
C LEU A 432 -14.72 5.45 -57.51
N THR A 433 -15.68 5.88 -56.66
CA THR A 433 -16.55 7.00 -56.95
C THR A 433 -15.75 8.30 -57.13
N ALA A 434 -14.81 8.57 -56.20
CA ALA A 434 -13.93 9.73 -56.28
C ALA A 434 -13.04 9.67 -57.54
N GLY A 435 -12.49 8.50 -57.90
CA GLY A 435 -11.72 8.29 -59.10
C GLY A 435 -12.54 8.49 -60.40
N ALA A 436 -13.75 7.94 -60.44
CA ALA A 436 -14.66 8.08 -61.56
C ALA A 436 -15.11 9.54 -61.77
N VAL A 437 -15.44 10.22 -60.68
CA VAL A 437 -15.78 11.67 -60.69
C VAL A 437 -14.58 12.50 -61.16
N PHE A 438 -13.38 12.20 -60.68
CA PHE A 438 -12.17 12.91 -61.14
C PHE A 438 -11.90 12.71 -62.64
N VAL A 439 -12.03 11.48 -63.15
CA VAL A 439 -11.88 11.16 -64.59
C VAL A 439 -12.97 11.90 -65.40
N LEU A 440 -14.20 11.94 -64.93
CA LEU A 440 -15.29 12.62 -65.58
C LEU A 440 -15.05 14.15 -65.64
N ILE A 441 -14.60 14.73 -64.55
CA ILE A 441 -14.24 16.15 -64.50
C ILE A 441 -13.08 16.46 -65.45
N ALA A 442 -12.05 15.60 -65.40
CA ALA A 442 -10.91 15.76 -66.32
C ALA A 442 -11.32 15.66 -67.82
N ALA A 443 -12.21 14.71 -68.13
CA ALA A 443 -12.75 14.57 -69.48
C ALA A 443 -13.60 15.81 -69.91
N ILE A 444 -14.43 16.32 -69.03
CA ILE A 444 -15.21 17.54 -69.28
C ILE A 444 -14.31 18.75 -69.47
N VAL A 445 -13.30 18.92 -68.63
CA VAL A 445 -12.32 20.01 -68.75
C VAL A 445 -11.53 19.87 -70.02
N GLY A 446 -11.09 18.65 -70.36
CA GLY A 446 -10.40 18.37 -71.63
C GLY A 446 -11.25 18.69 -72.85
N LEU A 447 -12.54 18.36 -72.79
CA LEU A 447 -13.49 18.68 -73.86
C LEU A 447 -13.73 20.20 -74.00
N LEU A 448 -13.88 20.91 -72.88
CA LEU A 448 -14.02 22.35 -72.85
C LEU A 448 -12.76 23.08 -73.38
N VAL A 449 -11.60 22.59 -73.04
CA VAL A 449 -10.31 23.12 -73.56
C VAL A 449 -10.18 22.84 -75.07
N SER A 450 -10.61 21.65 -75.52
CA SER A 450 -10.55 21.31 -76.94
C SER A 450 -11.60 22.06 -77.80
N VAL A 451 -12.76 22.44 -77.24
CA VAL A 451 -13.82 23.17 -77.96
C VAL A 451 -13.66 24.68 -77.77
N GLY A 452 -12.99 25.14 -76.68
CA GLY A 452 -12.75 26.59 -76.41
C GLY A 452 -11.39 27.10 -76.96
N GLY A 453 -10.66 26.29 -77.66
CA GLY A 453 -9.38 26.63 -78.28
C GLY A 453 -9.52 27.11 -79.71
N ILE A 454 -10.16 28.31 -79.85
CA ILE A 454 -9.98 29.17 -81.02
C ILE A 454 -9.53 30.53 -80.47
#